data_cb2b435630c1187e279663aa3f64ff59
#
_entry.id   cb2b435630c1187e279663aa3f64ff59
#
_cell.length_a   1.000
_cell.length_b   1.000
_cell.length_c   1.000
_cell.angle_alpha   90.00
_cell.angle_beta   90.00
_cell.angle_gamma   90.00
#
_symmetry.space_group_name_H-M   'P 1'
#
loop_
_entity.id
_entity.type
_entity.pdbx_description
1 polymer ?
#
loop_
_entity_poly.entity_id
_entity_poly.type
_entity_poly.pdbx_seq_one_letter_code
_entity_poly.pdbx_strand_id
1 'polypeptide(L)'
;NIIPWAIRKVDYHDFDAYLKSLEESEPKEGYVPASTFFAYDRERDILVGAVDIRHSLNEALLLDGGHIGDGVRPSERRKGYATAMIALALDECRKLGIEKVLMVCNKENTGSAKSIQNNGGVLENEINVEGETVQRYWIQL
;
A
#
# COMPACT_ATOMS: atom_id res chain seq x y z
N ASN A 1 10.72 -2.70 7.80
CA ASN A 1 9.43 -3.01 8.34
C ASN A 1 8.31 -2.48 7.45
N ILE A 2 7.76 -3.36 6.64
CA ILE A 2 6.87 -2.98 5.54
C ILE A 2 5.42 -3.18 5.96
N ILE A 3 5.04 -2.56 7.05
CA ILE A 3 3.65 -2.54 7.49
C ILE A 3 3.06 -1.22 7.00
N PRO A 4 1.92 -1.23 6.30
CA PRO A 4 1.26 0.00 5.87
C PRO A 4 1.01 0.93 7.06
N TRP A 5 1.07 2.23 6.78
CA TRP A 5 0.91 3.24 7.82
C TRP A 5 -0.40 3.09 8.60
N ALA A 6 -1.46 2.67 7.94
CA ALA A 6 -2.75 2.44 8.59
C ALA A 6 -2.66 1.39 9.71
N ILE A 7 -1.78 0.40 9.57
CA ILE A 7 -1.58 -0.65 10.57
C ILE A 7 -0.72 -0.15 11.73
N ARG A 8 0.15 0.83 11.51
CA ARG A 8 1.06 1.35 12.56
C ARG A 8 0.36 2.12 13.67
N LYS A 9 -0.83 2.64 13.41
CA LYS A 9 -1.57 3.47 14.36
C LYS A 9 -2.19 2.68 15.50
N VAL A 10 -2.48 1.40 15.30
CA VAL A 10 -3.12 0.53 16.25
C VAL A 10 -2.35 -0.78 16.29
N ASP A 11 -2.26 -1.38 17.46
CA ASP A 11 -1.66 -2.69 17.60
C ASP A 11 -2.47 -3.70 16.80
N TYR A 12 -1.91 -4.18 15.68
CA TYR A 12 -2.59 -5.11 14.80
C TYR A 12 -2.77 -6.51 15.41
N HIS A 13 -2.19 -6.77 16.58
CA HIS A 13 -2.46 -7.98 17.36
C HIS A 13 -3.87 -7.94 17.96
N ASP A 14 -4.43 -6.75 18.14
CA ASP A 14 -5.84 -6.58 18.46
C ASP A 14 -6.61 -6.24 17.18
N PHE A 15 -6.96 -7.29 16.46
CA PHE A 15 -7.58 -7.18 15.15
C PHE A 15 -8.94 -6.48 15.18
N ASP A 16 -9.76 -6.78 16.20
CA ASP A 16 -11.09 -6.17 16.32
C ASP A 16 -11.00 -4.67 16.55
N ALA A 17 -10.09 -4.23 17.42
CA ALA A 17 -9.87 -2.81 17.65
C ALA A 17 -9.35 -2.11 16.40
N TYR A 18 -8.49 -2.79 15.64
CA TYR A 18 -7.94 -2.25 14.40
C TYR A 18 -9.04 -2.05 13.35
N LEU A 19 -9.89 -3.06 13.12
CA LEU A 19 -11.01 -2.96 12.18
C LEU A 19 -11.95 -1.82 12.56
N LYS A 20 -12.27 -1.71 13.86
CA LYS A 20 -13.13 -0.65 14.36
C LYS A 20 -12.51 0.73 14.12
N SER A 21 -11.20 0.87 14.29
CA SER A 21 -10.51 2.14 14.04
C SER A 21 -10.60 2.56 12.58
N LEU A 22 -10.60 1.60 11.65
CA LEU A 22 -10.76 1.89 10.22
C LEU A 22 -12.19 2.34 9.89
N GLU A 23 -13.20 1.70 10.47
CA GLU A 23 -14.60 2.07 10.26
C GLU A 23 -14.93 3.46 10.82
N GLU A 24 -14.29 3.84 11.91
CA GLU A 24 -14.50 5.13 12.57
C GLU A 24 -13.62 6.25 12.00
N SER A 25 -12.66 5.93 11.13
CA SER A 25 -11.77 6.94 10.57
C SER A 25 -12.50 7.75 9.52
N GLU A 26 -12.87 8.97 9.87
CA GLU A 26 -13.40 9.94 8.92
C GLU A 26 -12.27 10.70 8.24
N PRO A 27 -12.48 11.18 6.99
CA PRO A 27 -11.48 12.03 6.34
C PRO A 27 -11.18 13.26 7.18
N LYS A 28 -9.93 13.42 7.57
CA LYS A 28 -9.45 14.61 8.27
C LYS A 28 -8.89 15.59 7.25
N GLU A 29 -8.82 16.86 7.63
CA GLU A 29 -8.15 17.86 6.79
C GLU A 29 -6.74 17.39 6.44
N GLY A 30 -6.38 17.44 5.15
CA GLY A 30 -5.10 16.96 4.64
C GLY A 30 -5.07 15.46 4.31
N TYR A 31 -6.14 14.73 4.56
CA TYR A 31 -6.25 13.32 4.20
C TYR A 31 -7.27 13.10 3.10
N VAL A 32 -7.03 12.12 2.25
CA VAL A 32 -7.95 11.72 1.20
C VAL A 32 -8.73 10.48 1.64
N PRO A 33 -9.91 10.21 1.06
CA PRO A 33 -10.60 8.94 1.31
C PRO A 33 -9.71 7.76 0.95
N ALA A 34 -9.77 6.72 1.77
CA ALA A 34 -8.97 5.52 1.60
C ALA A 34 -9.76 4.28 1.95
N SER A 35 -9.35 3.15 1.37
CA SER A 35 -9.89 1.82 1.66
C SER A 35 -8.75 0.89 2.05
N THR A 36 -8.96 0.06 3.06
CA THR A 36 -7.96 -0.91 3.50
C THR A 36 -8.50 -2.32 3.32
N PHE A 37 -7.70 -3.18 2.71
CA PHE A 37 -8.04 -4.59 2.51
C PHE A 37 -6.97 -5.45 3.14
N PHE A 38 -7.39 -6.61 3.66
CA PHE A 38 -6.49 -7.55 4.31
C PHE A 38 -6.37 -8.83 3.48
N ALA A 39 -5.15 -9.35 3.40
CA ALA A 39 -4.91 -10.67 2.86
C ALA A 39 -4.91 -11.68 4.00
N TYR A 40 -5.83 -12.64 3.94
CA TYR A 40 -6.07 -13.61 4.99
C TYR A 40 -5.90 -15.02 4.46
N ASP A 41 -5.10 -15.83 5.16
CA ASP A 41 -4.95 -17.24 4.84
C ASP A 41 -5.94 -18.05 5.70
N ARG A 42 -6.99 -18.56 5.05
CA ARG A 42 -8.07 -19.27 5.74
C ARG A 42 -7.62 -20.60 6.36
N GLU A 43 -6.71 -21.30 5.69
CA GLU A 43 -6.25 -22.61 6.18
C GLU A 43 -5.46 -22.48 7.46
N ARG A 44 -4.60 -21.47 7.54
CA ARG A 44 -3.76 -21.23 8.72
C ARG A 44 -4.38 -20.26 9.71
N ASP A 45 -5.49 -19.62 9.36
CA ASP A 45 -6.18 -18.62 10.19
C ASP A 45 -5.24 -17.48 10.60
N ILE A 46 -4.49 -16.94 9.64
CA ILE A 46 -3.59 -15.82 9.88
C ILE A 46 -3.76 -14.71 8.86
N LEU A 47 -3.51 -13.49 9.31
CA LEU A 47 -3.42 -12.32 8.46
C LEU A 47 -2.02 -12.27 7.86
N VAL A 48 -1.89 -12.37 6.54
CA VAL A 48 -0.58 -12.39 5.87
C VAL A 48 -0.14 -11.02 5.41
N GLY A 49 -1.06 -10.10 5.18
CA GLY A 49 -0.72 -8.75 4.75
C GLY A 49 -1.91 -7.83 4.69
N ALA A 50 -1.64 -6.60 4.28
CA ALA A 50 -2.67 -5.59 4.10
C ALA A 50 -2.28 -4.65 2.97
N VAL A 51 -3.28 -4.05 2.34
CA VAL A 51 -3.09 -3.03 1.32
C VAL A 51 -4.04 -1.87 1.59
N ASP A 52 -3.53 -0.66 1.49
CA ASP A 52 -4.28 0.57 1.67
C ASP A 52 -4.35 1.29 0.32
N ILE A 53 -5.55 1.67 -0.09
CA ILE A 53 -5.80 2.35 -1.36
C ILE A 53 -6.33 3.74 -1.07
N ARG A 54 -5.59 4.77 -1.46
CA ARG A 54 -6.03 6.16 -1.39
C ARG A 54 -6.75 6.48 -2.69
N HIS A 55 -7.96 7.01 -2.57
CA HIS A 55 -8.85 7.18 -3.74
C HIS A 55 -8.43 8.34 -4.65
N SER A 56 -7.59 9.24 -4.14
CA SER A 56 -7.05 10.36 -4.91
C SER A 56 -5.68 10.74 -4.36
N LEU A 57 -4.97 11.64 -5.05
CA LEU A 57 -3.68 12.16 -4.59
C LEU A 57 -3.83 13.62 -4.16
N ASN A 58 -3.29 13.95 -2.99
CA ASN A 58 -3.01 15.31 -2.61
C ASN A 58 -1.53 15.60 -2.87
N GLU A 59 -1.03 16.79 -2.53
CA GLU A 59 0.38 17.15 -2.77
C GLU A 59 1.36 16.20 -2.07
N ALA A 60 1.07 15.84 -0.82
CA ALA A 60 1.95 14.95 -0.06
C ALA A 60 1.98 13.54 -0.66
N LEU A 61 0.81 13.00 -1.04
CA LEU A 61 0.71 11.67 -1.63
C LEU A 61 1.32 11.61 -3.03
N LEU A 62 1.18 12.69 -3.82
CA LEU A 62 1.79 12.78 -5.14
C LEU A 62 3.31 12.80 -5.03
N LEU A 63 3.86 13.36 -3.96
CA LEU A 63 5.29 13.43 -3.73
C LEU A 63 5.88 12.08 -3.32
N ASP A 64 5.41 11.51 -2.20
CA ASP A 64 6.05 10.35 -1.59
C ASP A 64 5.11 9.33 -0.95
N GLY A 65 3.82 9.42 -1.16
CA GLY A 65 2.86 8.49 -0.59
C GLY A 65 2.23 7.54 -1.60
N GLY A 66 1.78 8.07 -2.73
CA GLY A 66 1.12 7.29 -3.79
C GLY A 66 -0.31 6.87 -3.45
N HIS A 67 -0.94 6.14 -4.37
CA HIS A 67 -2.29 5.60 -4.21
C HIS A 67 -2.32 4.34 -3.34
N ILE A 68 -1.32 3.48 -3.46
CA ILE A 68 -1.32 2.16 -2.83
C ILE A 68 -0.14 2.05 -1.87
N GLY A 69 -0.42 1.72 -0.62
CA GLY A 69 0.56 1.27 0.34
C GLY A 69 0.27 -0.18 0.70
N ASP A 70 1.30 -1.01 0.82
CA ASP A 70 1.13 -2.42 1.12
C ASP A 70 2.15 -2.89 2.15
N GLY A 71 1.82 -3.99 2.81
CA GLY A 71 2.71 -4.64 3.74
C GLY A 71 2.40 -6.11 3.87
N VAL A 72 3.44 -6.91 4.02
CA VAL A 72 3.35 -8.36 4.20
C VAL A 72 3.98 -8.71 5.53
N ARG A 73 3.31 -9.59 6.29
CA ARG A 73 3.84 -10.10 7.55
C ARG A 73 5.26 -10.66 7.30
N PRO A 74 6.25 -10.35 8.14
CA PRO A 74 7.64 -10.77 7.88
C PRO A 74 7.82 -12.25 7.60
N SER A 75 7.10 -13.13 8.31
CA SER A 75 7.17 -14.58 8.09
C SER A 75 6.60 -15.02 6.74
N GLU A 76 5.85 -14.16 6.06
CA GLU A 76 5.15 -14.46 4.80
C GLU A 76 5.76 -13.77 3.59
N ARG A 77 6.90 -13.13 3.76
CA ARG A 77 7.62 -12.48 2.66
C ARG A 77 8.24 -13.49 1.71
N ARG A 78 8.51 -13.04 0.48
CA ARG A 78 9.12 -13.85 -0.60
C ARG A 78 8.27 -15.02 -1.06
N LYS A 79 6.94 -14.93 -0.87
CA LYS A 79 5.99 -15.95 -1.33
C LYS A 79 5.07 -15.41 -2.43
N GLY A 80 5.31 -14.19 -2.92
CA GLY A 80 4.50 -13.58 -3.98
C GLY A 80 3.26 -12.86 -3.51
N TYR A 81 3.02 -12.73 -2.22
CA TYR A 81 1.82 -12.06 -1.68
C TYR A 81 1.75 -10.58 -2.07
N ALA A 82 2.87 -9.85 -1.99
CA ALA A 82 2.87 -8.44 -2.34
C ALA A 82 2.45 -8.22 -3.78
N THR A 83 3.01 -8.98 -4.72
CA THR A 83 2.65 -8.89 -6.13
C THR A 83 1.17 -9.18 -6.36
N ALA A 84 0.64 -10.23 -5.71
CA ALA A 84 -0.77 -10.60 -5.82
C ALA A 84 -1.69 -9.55 -5.20
N MET A 85 -1.32 -9.02 -4.03
CA MET A 85 -2.11 -7.99 -3.35
C MET A 85 -2.17 -6.70 -4.17
N ILE A 86 -1.06 -6.30 -4.78
CA ILE A 86 -1.04 -5.12 -5.67
C ILE A 86 -1.97 -5.35 -6.86
N ALA A 87 -1.93 -6.53 -7.48
CA ALA A 87 -2.81 -6.85 -8.61
C ALA A 87 -4.28 -6.72 -8.23
N LEU A 88 -4.69 -7.21 -7.07
CA LEU A 88 -6.05 -7.08 -6.57
C LEU A 88 -6.41 -5.62 -6.27
N ALA A 89 -5.46 -4.87 -5.70
CA ALA A 89 -5.65 -3.45 -5.41
C ALA A 89 -5.84 -2.64 -6.70
N LEU A 90 -5.14 -2.98 -7.77
CA LEU A 90 -5.31 -2.32 -9.07
C LEU A 90 -6.72 -2.55 -9.63
N ASP A 91 -7.30 -3.73 -9.42
CA ASP A 91 -8.69 -3.97 -9.81
C ASP A 91 -9.65 -3.05 -9.05
N GLU A 92 -9.41 -2.84 -7.76
CA GLU A 92 -10.20 -1.90 -6.97
C GLU A 92 -10.00 -0.45 -7.46
N CYS A 93 -8.78 -0.08 -7.84
CA CYS A 93 -8.50 1.23 -8.42
C CYS A 93 -9.27 1.45 -9.73
N ARG A 94 -9.38 0.42 -10.56
CA ARG A 94 -10.19 0.50 -11.80
C ARG A 94 -11.65 0.77 -11.48
N LYS A 95 -12.19 0.13 -10.46
CA LYS A 95 -13.58 0.35 -10.01
C LYS A 95 -13.80 1.78 -9.52
N LEU A 96 -12.76 2.41 -8.96
CA LEU A 96 -12.80 3.79 -8.51
C LEU A 96 -12.61 4.80 -9.64
N GLY A 97 -12.36 4.35 -10.87
CA GLY A 97 -12.13 5.22 -12.01
C GLY A 97 -10.72 5.81 -12.11
N ILE A 98 -9.77 5.25 -11.36
CA ILE A 98 -8.37 5.69 -11.40
C ILE A 98 -7.71 5.13 -12.66
N GLU A 99 -7.13 6.01 -13.48
CA GLU A 99 -6.50 5.62 -14.76
C GLU A 99 -5.01 5.31 -14.62
N LYS A 100 -4.34 6.01 -13.73
CA LYS A 100 -2.89 5.82 -13.45
C LYS A 100 -2.69 5.75 -11.95
N VAL A 101 -1.96 4.75 -11.52
CA VAL A 101 -1.68 4.53 -10.10
C VAL A 101 -0.23 4.87 -9.81
N LEU A 102 -0.02 5.72 -8.82
CA LEU A 102 1.31 6.00 -8.29
C LEU A 102 1.59 5.06 -7.11
N MET A 103 2.72 4.36 -7.17
CA MET A 103 3.25 3.62 -6.03
C MET A 103 4.66 4.08 -5.72
N VAL A 104 4.95 4.17 -4.45
CA VAL A 104 6.22 4.71 -3.96
C VAL A 104 6.85 3.71 -3.01
N CYS A 105 8.15 3.50 -3.14
CA CYS A 105 8.90 2.65 -2.21
C CYS A 105 10.30 3.21 -1.98
N ASN A 106 10.90 2.83 -0.86
CA ASN A 106 12.30 3.15 -0.61
C ASN A 106 13.18 2.38 -1.60
N LYS A 107 14.19 3.03 -2.15
CA LYS A 107 15.12 2.42 -3.12
C LYS A 107 15.77 1.15 -2.59
N GLU A 108 16.04 1.10 -1.29
CA GLU A 108 16.62 -0.09 -0.66
C GLU A 108 15.65 -1.26 -0.54
N ASN A 109 14.35 -0.99 -0.66
CA ASN A 109 13.32 -2.03 -0.61
C ASN A 109 13.15 -2.67 -1.99
N THR A 110 14.09 -3.51 -2.36
CA THR A 110 14.12 -4.15 -3.68
C THR A 110 12.94 -5.08 -3.91
N GLY A 111 12.44 -5.72 -2.85
CA GLY A 111 11.25 -6.59 -2.94
C GLY A 111 10.00 -5.80 -3.31
N SER A 112 9.80 -4.65 -2.72
CA SER A 112 8.68 -3.77 -3.05
C SER A 112 8.79 -3.25 -4.48
N ALA A 113 9.95 -2.77 -4.87
CA ALA A 113 10.20 -2.29 -6.23
C ALA A 113 9.90 -3.37 -7.28
N LYS A 114 10.34 -4.60 -7.01
CA LYS A 114 10.10 -5.73 -7.91
C LYS A 114 8.61 -6.06 -8.02
N SER A 115 7.89 -6.06 -6.91
CA SER A 115 6.44 -6.31 -6.89
C SER A 115 5.68 -5.26 -7.69
N ILE A 116 6.09 -3.99 -7.59
CA ILE A 116 5.50 -2.90 -8.36
C ILE A 116 5.80 -3.09 -9.85
N GLN A 117 7.04 -3.40 -10.21
CA GLN A 117 7.44 -3.62 -11.59
C GLN A 117 6.73 -4.83 -12.20
N ASN A 118 6.54 -5.90 -11.43
CA ASN A 118 5.80 -7.08 -11.87
C ASN A 118 4.33 -6.77 -12.21
N ASN A 119 3.81 -5.68 -11.68
CA ASN A 119 2.46 -5.19 -11.98
C ASN A 119 2.44 -4.07 -13.03
N GLY A 120 3.52 -3.89 -13.75
CA GLY A 120 3.61 -2.90 -14.83
C GLY A 120 4.10 -1.54 -14.41
N GLY A 121 4.66 -1.42 -13.21
CA GLY A 121 5.19 -0.16 -12.72
C GLY A 121 6.39 0.33 -13.52
N VAL A 122 6.37 1.59 -13.91
CA VAL A 122 7.46 2.26 -14.62
C VAL A 122 7.99 3.39 -13.75
N LEU A 123 9.30 3.37 -13.53
CA LEU A 123 9.95 4.38 -12.69
C LEU A 123 9.89 5.76 -13.36
N GLU A 124 9.31 6.73 -12.66
CA GLU A 124 9.32 8.12 -13.10
C GLU A 124 10.60 8.81 -12.66
N ASN A 125 10.89 8.75 -11.37
CA ASN A 125 12.05 9.41 -10.78
C ASN A 125 12.39 8.85 -9.40
N GLU A 126 13.52 9.29 -8.89
CA GLU A 126 13.94 9.08 -7.50
C GLU A 126 14.03 10.44 -6.83
N ILE A 127 13.53 10.54 -5.61
CA ILE A 127 13.59 11.77 -4.82
C ILE A 127 14.21 11.48 -3.45
N ASN A 128 14.78 12.49 -2.84
CA ASN A 128 15.32 12.37 -1.48
C ASN A 128 14.28 12.90 -0.50
N VAL A 129 13.90 12.07 0.45
CA VAL A 129 12.96 12.42 1.52
C VAL A 129 13.61 12.06 2.85
N GLU A 130 13.90 13.08 3.65
CA GLU A 130 14.49 12.91 4.99
C GLU A 130 15.76 12.04 4.99
N GLY A 131 16.61 12.19 3.99
CA GLY A 131 17.88 11.45 3.87
C GLY A 131 17.76 10.09 3.19
N GLU A 132 16.56 9.67 2.82
CA GLU A 132 16.33 8.40 2.12
C GLU A 132 15.95 8.63 0.66
N THR A 133 16.41 7.76 -0.22
CA THR A 133 16.05 7.80 -1.64
C THR A 133 14.76 6.99 -1.84
N VAL A 134 13.77 7.65 -2.40
CA VAL A 134 12.44 7.08 -2.65
C VAL A 134 12.22 6.99 -4.16
N GLN A 135 11.75 5.85 -4.61
CA GLN A 135 11.42 5.59 -6.00
C GLN A 135 9.92 5.77 -6.24
N ARG A 136 9.56 6.48 -7.30
CA ARG A 136 8.18 6.75 -7.69
C ARG A 136 7.87 6.02 -8.98
N TYR A 137 6.89 5.12 -8.94
CA TYR A 137 6.47 4.31 -10.08
C TYR A 137 5.04 4.63 -10.47
N TRP A 138 4.76 4.63 -11.76
CA TRP A 138 3.42 4.75 -12.29
C TRP A 138 2.98 3.45 -12.95
N ILE A 139 1.75 3.04 -12.68
CA ILE A 139 1.13 1.87 -13.29
C ILE A 139 -0.07 2.36 -14.10
N GLN A 140 -0.06 2.10 -15.40
CA GLN A 140 -1.16 2.44 -16.29
C GLN A 140 -2.24 1.35 -16.21
N LEU A 141 -3.47 1.75 -15.93
CA LEU A 141 -4.62 0.82 -15.86
C LEU A 141 -5.38 0.68 -17.16
#